data_80699396ccb5b9e56a6e3e6ed8d16603
#
_entry.id   80699396ccb5b9e56a6e3e6ed8d16603
#
_cell.length_a   1.000
_cell.length_b   1.000
_cell.length_c   1.000
_cell.angle_alpha   90.00
_cell.angle_beta   90.00
_cell.angle_gamma   90.00
#
_symmetry.space_group_name_H-M   'P 1'
#
loop_
_entity.id
_entity.type
_entity.pdbx_description
1 polymer ?
#
loop_
_entity_poly.entity_id
_entity_poly.type
_entity_poly.pdbx_seq_one_letter_code
_entity_poly.pdbx_strand_id
1 'polypeptide(L)'
;MGKEIFRKHEHQVYCIDLHTTSGPTVPFITLNDTLINREFATKFPVPVIVGIEEFLVGPILSWVMEIGYPSLAFEAGEHFHPDSVKYHKAFVWLSLVYGGLISEKEIPDLDKHHATLSASNVDLTRVFEVRHREGISSADGFKMKPGYANLQPVQQGESLAHIKNETIKAVETGRIFMPLYQEKGDDGFFLVREVSPFWLWLSAILRTWKFENLLKLLPGVSTDRRDKHTLVVNKRIARFLSTEIFHLLGYRTKKREEDKLLITRREFDVRGIAKKQ
;
A
#
# COMPACT_ATOMS: atom_id res chain seq x y z
N MET A 1 20.89 3.04 16.34
CA MET A 1 21.41 2.44 15.10
C MET A 1 20.60 2.87 13.85
N GLY A 2 19.31 2.66 13.75
CA GLY A 2 18.55 3.03 12.53
C GLY A 2 18.58 4.52 12.13
N LYS A 3 18.48 5.45 13.08
CA LYS A 3 18.51 6.89 12.77
C LYS A 3 19.87 7.41 12.26
N GLU A 4 20.94 6.71 12.47
CA GLU A 4 22.30 7.12 12.10
C GLU A 4 22.62 6.79 10.65
N ILE A 5 22.06 5.68 10.12
CA ILE A 5 22.20 5.28 8.73
C ILE A 5 21.60 6.35 7.80
N PHE A 6 20.48 6.96 8.18
CA PHE A 6 19.74 7.91 7.37
C PHE A 6 20.22 9.37 7.52
N ARG A 7 20.96 9.73 8.58
CA ARG A 7 21.38 11.12 8.87
C ARG A 7 22.58 11.62 8.07
N LYS A 8 23.37 10.74 7.44
CA LYS A 8 24.64 11.07 6.82
C LYS A 8 24.61 11.27 5.30
N HIS A 9 23.45 11.13 4.66
CA HIS A 9 23.37 11.18 3.20
C HIS A 9 22.77 12.50 2.74
N GLU A 10 23.53 13.23 1.92
CA GLU A 10 23.10 14.44 1.19
C GLU A 10 22.16 14.09 0.01
N HIS A 11 22.09 12.81 -0.35
CA HIS A 11 21.30 12.30 -1.46
C HIS A 11 20.00 11.64 -0.98
N GLN A 12 19.03 11.53 -1.90
CA GLN A 12 17.78 10.84 -1.64
C GLN A 12 18.03 9.34 -1.39
N VAL A 13 17.54 8.83 -0.26
CA VAL A 13 17.61 7.41 0.11
C VAL A 13 16.26 6.77 -0.15
N TYR A 14 16.26 5.62 -0.80
CA TYR A 14 15.09 4.76 -0.97
C TYR A 14 15.26 3.51 -0.13
N CYS A 15 14.24 3.13 0.63
CA CYS A 15 14.21 1.86 1.35
C CYS A 15 13.34 0.88 0.58
N ILE A 16 13.91 -0.24 0.18
CA ILE A 16 13.22 -1.27 -0.58
C ILE A 16 13.29 -2.56 0.21
N ASP A 17 12.14 -3.16 0.48
CA ASP A 17 12.01 -4.46 1.11
C ASP A 17 11.67 -5.50 0.05
N LEU A 18 12.50 -6.54 -0.08
CA LEU A 18 12.37 -7.56 -1.13
C LEU A 18 11.79 -8.83 -0.54
N HIS A 19 10.60 -9.18 -0.97
CA HIS A 19 9.80 -10.29 -0.49
C HIS A 19 9.33 -11.23 -1.60
N THR A 20 8.79 -12.36 -1.17
CA THR A 20 8.00 -13.31 -1.95
C THR A 20 6.77 -13.74 -1.16
N THR A 21 5.74 -14.24 -1.82
CA THR A 21 4.48 -14.67 -1.18
C THR A 21 4.39 -16.19 -1.04
N SER A 22 3.53 -16.64 -0.14
CA SER A 22 3.27 -18.08 0.07
C SER A 22 2.39 -18.73 -1.00
N GLY A 23 1.73 -17.96 -1.84
CA GLY A 23 0.82 -18.45 -2.87
C GLY A 23 1.10 -17.90 -4.26
N PRO A 24 0.51 -18.50 -5.29
CA PRO A 24 0.67 -18.05 -6.67
C PRO A 24 0.23 -16.60 -6.86
N THR A 25 1.13 -15.79 -7.40
CA THR A 25 0.88 -14.38 -7.69
C THR A 25 1.79 -13.86 -8.78
N VAL A 26 1.35 -12.80 -9.45
CA VAL A 26 2.22 -11.93 -10.24
C VAL A 26 3.05 -11.05 -9.29
N PRO A 27 4.22 -10.54 -9.70
CA PRO A 27 4.96 -9.55 -8.92
C PRO A 27 4.13 -8.28 -8.70
N PHE A 28 4.25 -7.67 -7.51
CA PHE A 28 3.56 -6.43 -7.19
C PHE A 28 4.35 -5.59 -6.15
N ILE A 29 3.95 -4.34 -6.00
CA ILE A 29 4.51 -3.43 -5.00
C ILE A 29 3.46 -3.13 -3.94
N THR A 30 3.85 -3.13 -2.66
CA THR A 30 3.06 -2.54 -1.57
C THR A 30 3.78 -1.33 -1.01
N LEU A 31 3.03 -0.31 -0.61
CA LEU A 31 3.62 0.91 -0.06
C LEU A 31 2.67 1.67 0.86
N ASN A 32 3.23 2.49 1.71
CA ASN A 32 2.48 3.51 2.42
C ASN A 32 2.07 4.60 1.43
N ASP A 33 0.80 4.95 1.40
CA ASP A 33 0.21 5.83 0.42
C ASP A 33 0.64 7.29 0.58
N THR A 34 1.85 7.62 0.15
CA THR A 34 2.36 8.98 0.00
C THR A 34 2.63 9.31 -1.46
N LEU A 35 2.59 10.59 -1.82
CA LEU A 35 2.85 11.00 -3.21
C LEU A 35 4.26 10.64 -3.65
N ILE A 36 5.25 10.74 -2.76
CA ILE A 36 6.63 10.39 -3.07
C ILE A 36 6.80 8.89 -3.34
N ASN A 37 6.11 8.04 -2.58
CA ASN A 37 6.13 6.60 -2.82
C ASN A 37 5.40 6.24 -4.13
N ARG A 38 4.24 6.85 -4.39
CA ARG A 38 3.51 6.65 -5.64
C ARG A 38 4.34 7.05 -6.85
N GLU A 39 5.00 8.22 -6.81
CA GLU A 39 5.87 8.69 -7.90
C GLU A 39 6.98 7.70 -8.23
N PHE A 40 7.57 7.07 -7.22
CA PHE A 40 8.60 6.06 -7.43
C PHE A 40 8.01 4.73 -7.90
N ALA A 41 6.99 4.22 -7.24
CA ALA A 41 6.40 2.90 -7.53
C ALA A 41 5.73 2.81 -8.91
N THR A 42 5.10 3.89 -9.38
CA THR A 42 4.42 3.88 -10.69
C THR A 42 5.36 3.87 -11.89
N LYS A 43 6.67 3.99 -11.68
CA LYS A 43 7.68 3.79 -12.74
C LYS A 43 7.85 2.31 -13.10
N PHE A 44 7.46 1.40 -12.22
CA PHE A 44 7.59 -0.04 -12.44
C PHE A 44 6.33 -0.61 -13.11
N PRO A 45 6.48 -1.53 -14.07
CA PRO A 45 5.34 -2.11 -14.79
C PRO A 45 4.70 -3.28 -14.02
N VAL A 46 4.31 -3.02 -12.76
CA VAL A 46 3.69 -4.00 -11.86
C VAL A 46 2.51 -3.37 -11.13
N PRO A 47 1.56 -4.16 -10.60
CA PRO A 47 0.49 -3.67 -9.72
C PRO A 47 1.07 -2.95 -8.50
N VAL A 48 0.45 -1.85 -8.11
CA VAL A 48 0.81 -1.09 -6.90
C VAL A 48 -0.35 -1.13 -5.92
N ILE A 49 -0.10 -1.62 -4.71
CA ILE A 49 -1.10 -1.76 -3.64
C ILE A 49 -0.86 -0.68 -2.60
N VAL A 50 -1.87 0.14 -2.33
CA VAL A 50 -1.85 1.21 -1.33
C VAL A 50 -2.83 0.95 -0.20
N GLY A 51 -2.59 1.54 0.96
CA GLY A 51 -3.51 1.48 2.11
C GLY A 51 -3.35 0.24 2.99
N ILE A 52 -2.44 -0.69 2.68
CA ILE A 52 -2.20 -1.88 3.50
C ILE A 52 -1.69 -1.51 4.91
N GLU A 53 -0.97 -0.42 5.04
CA GLU A 53 -0.41 0.07 6.30
C GLU A 53 -1.48 0.45 7.35
N GLU A 54 -2.72 0.63 6.95
CA GLU A 54 -3.83 0.90 7.88
C GLU A 54 -4.28 -0.35 8.64
N PHE A 55 -3.91 -1.51 8.13
CA PHE A 55 -4.30 -2.82 8.65
C PHE A 55 -3.14 -3.56 9.33
N LEU A 56 -1.90 -3.15 9.08
CA LEU A 56 -0.72 -3.77 9.67
C LEU A 56 -0.22 -2.98 10.88
N VAL A 57 0.30 -3.68 11.88
CA VAL A 57 0.87 -3.07 13.08
C VAL A 57 2.40 -3.12 13.02
N GLY A 58 3.03 -1.93 13.03
CA GLY A 58 4.48 -1.78 13.17
C GLY A 58 5.35 -2.19 11.98
N PRO A 59 4.91 -2.09 10.71
CA PRO A 59 5.78 -2.41 9.59
C PRO A 59 6.95 -1.43 9.53
N ILE A 60 8.16 -1.95 9.24
CA ILE A 60 9.39 -1.15 9.17
C ILE A 60 9.29 -0.04 8.12
N LEU A 61 8.61 -0.30 7.02
CA LEU A 61 8.41 0.68 5.94
C LEU A 61 7.59 1.90 6.40
N SER A 62 6.62 1.71 7.31
CA SER A 62 5.89 2.82 7.91
C SER A 62 6.79 3.69 8.77
N TRP A 63 7.68 3.09 9.56
CA TRP A 63 8.66 3.83 10.32
C TRP A 63 9.65 4.60 9.43
N VAL A 64 10.16 3.97 8.36
CA VAL A 64 11.04 4.62 7.38
C VAL A 64 10.34 5.83 6.75
N MET A 65 9.06 5.69 6.40
CA MET A 65 8.26 6.78 5.85
C MET A 65 8.01 7.90 6.88
N GLU A 66 7.79 7.56 8.15
CA GLU A 66 7.61 8.54 9.24
C GLU A 66 8.87 9.37 9.51
N ILE A 67 10.05 8.87 9.20
CA ILE A 67 11.31 9.64 9.24
C ILE A 67 11.66 10.33 7.92
N GLY A 68 10.76 10.26 6.90
CA GLY A 68 10.80 11.07 5.68
C GLY A 68 11.50 10.46 4.48
N TYR A 69 11.73 9.16 4.48
CA TYR A 69 12.34 8.47 3.34
C TYR A 69 11.32 7.66 2.55
N PRO A 70 11.37 7.70 1.20
CA PRO A 70 10.54 6.84 0.37
C PRO A 70 10.80 5.37 0.68
N SER A 71 9.73 4.60 0.79
CA SER A 71 9.82 3.19 1.12
C SER A 71 8.72 2.38 0.46
N LEU A 72 9.07 1.19 -0.02
CA LEU A 72 8.13 0.23 -0.60
C LEU A 72 8.60 -1.21 -0.39
N ALA A 73 7.68 -2.17 -0.44
CA ALA A 73 8.01 -3.57 -0.55
C ALA A 73 7.70 -4.06 -1.96
N PHE A 74 8.57 -4.91 -2.48
CA PHE A 74 8.39 -5.61 -3.74
C PHE A 74 8.25 -7.10 -3.49
N GLU A 75 7.11 -7.63 -3.91
CA GLU A 75 6.78 -9.05 -3.85
C GLU A 75 7.02 -9.69 -5.22
N ALA A 76 8.01 -10.56 -5.32
CA ALA A 76 8.46 -11.13 -6.57
C ALA A 76 7.73 -12.41 -7.00
N GLY A 77 6.54 -12.64 -6.47
CA GLY A 77 5.77 -13.86 -6.75
C GLY A 77 5.95 -14.92 -5.67
N GLU A 78 5.60 -16.17 -5.99
CA GLU A 78 5.62 -17.29 -5.05
C GLU A 78 7.04 -17.68 -4.61
N HIS A 79 7.21 -18.10 -3.32
CA HIS A 79 8.51 -18.38 -2.69
C HIS A 79 9.45 -19.28 -3.50
N PHE A 80 8.93 -20.36 -4.07
CA PHE A 80 9.73 -21.36 -4.76
C PHE A 80 9.59 -21.32 -6.29
N HIS A 81 8.92 -20.28 -6.82
CA HIS A 81 8.78 -20.15 -8.26
C HIS A 81 10.11 -19.73 -8.90
N PRO A 82 10.57 -20.40 -9.97
CA PRO A 82 11.88 -20.11 -10.60
C PRO A 82 12.03 -18.67 -11.06
N ASP A 83 10.93 -18.03 -11.45
CA ASP A 83 10.95 -16.66 -11.95
C ASP A 83 11.05 -15.59 -10.83
N SER A 84 10.82 -15.94 -9.56
CA SER A 84 10.92 -14.98 -8.45
C SER A 84 12.30 -14.34 -8.36
N VAL A 85 13.36 -15.10 -8.61
CA VAL A 85 14.74 -14.57 -8.69
C VAL A 85 14.91 -13.63 -9.88
N LYS A 86 14.33 -13.96 -11.02
CA LYS A 86 14.38 -13.11 -12.24
C LYS A 86 13.66 -11.78 -11.99
N TYR A 87 12.49 -11.82 -11.33
CA TYR A 87 11.71 -10.64 -11.01
C TYR A 87 12.44 -9.74 -10.00
N HIS A 88 13.05 -10.30 -8.95
CA HIS A 88 13.90 -9.55 -8.04
C HIS A 88 15.08 -8.88 -8.75
N LYS A 89 15.79 -9.64 -9.60
CA LYS A 89 16.92 -9.09 -10.36
C LYS A 89 16.47 -7.93 -11.27
N ALA A 90 15.38 -8.11 -12.00
CA ALA A 90 14.83 -7.07 -12.86
C ALA A 90 14.42 -5.84 -12.06
N PHE A 91 13.74 -6.03 -10.94
CA PHE A 91 13.29 -4.96 -10.07
C PHE A 91 14.46 -4.17 -9.47
N VAL A 92 15.53 -4.84 -9.01
CA VAL A 92 16.72 -4.19 -8.44
C VAL A 92 17.40 -3.32 -9.49
N TRP A 93 17.62 -3.81 -10.71
CA TRP A 93 18.23 -3.02 -11.78
C TRP A 93 17.41 -1.78 -12.13
N LEU A 94 16.10 -1.94 -12.29
CA LEU A 94 15.19 -0.82 -12.53
C LEU A 94 15.19 0.17 -11.37
N SER A 95 15.26 -0.32 -10.11
CA SER A 95 15.29 0.53 -8.93
C SER A 95 16.54 1.42 -8.87
N LEU A 96 17.69 0.90 -9.26
CA LEU A 96 18.93 1.67 -9.33
C LEU A 96 18.84 2.81 -10.34
N VAL A 97 18.23 2.56 -11.50
CA VAL A 97 18.00 3.58 -12.53
C VAL A 97 16.93 4.59 -12.09
N TYR A 98 15.76 4.10 -11.69
CA TYR A 98 14.63 4.96 -11.33
C TYR A 98 14.88 5.78 -10.06
N GLY A 99 15.77 5.29 -9.19
CA GLY A 99 16.29 6.01 -8.03
C GLY A 99 17.42 7.01 -8.35
N GLY A 100 17.89 7.03 -9.60
CA GLY A 100 18.95 7.94 -10.05
C GLY A 100 20.36 7.60 -9.57
N LEU A 101 20.58 6.33 -9.13
CA LEU A 101 21.90 5.87 -8.66
C LEU A 101 22.85 5.54 -9.81
N ILE A 102 22.31 5.05 -10.92
CA ILE A 102 23.04 4.71 -12.12
C ILE A 102 22.29 5.20 -13.36
N SER A 103 23.01 5.51 -14.43
CA SER A 103 22.41 5.91 -15.70
C SER A 103 21.84 4.70 -16.45
N GLU A 104 20.75 4.88 -17.17
CA GLU A 104 20.18 3.85 -18.07
C GLU A 104 21.22 3.27 -19.03
N LYS A 105 22.18 4.12 -19.50
CA LYS A 105 23.23 3.72 -20.44
C LYS A 105 24.27 2.76 -19.84
N GLU A 106 24.34 2.69 -18.52
CA GLU A 106 25.30 1.85 -17.79
C GLU A 106 24.76 0.42 -17.54
N ILE A 107 23.46 0.20 -17.80
CA ILE A 107 22.85 -1.11 -17.62
C ILE A 107 22.65 -1.79 -18.97
N PRO A 108 23.36 -2.89 -19.21
CA PRO A 108 23.07 -3.74 -20.36
C PRO A 108 21.65 -4.31 -20.21
N ASP A 109 20.91 -4.33 -21.32
CA ASP A 109 19.59 -5.00 -21.36
C ASP A 109 18.51 -4.41 -20.42
N LEU A 110 18.52 -3.11 -20.12
CA LEU A 110 17.49 -2.46 -19.29
C LEU A 110 16.07 -2.77 -19.80
N ASP A 111 15.86 -2.75 -21.11
CA ASP A 111 14.59 -3.07 -21.74
C ASP A 111 14.14 -4.51 -21.42
N LYS A 112 15.08 -5.46 -21.28
CA LYS A 112 14.76 -6.83 -20.88
C LYS A 112 14.27 -6.91 -19.45
N HIS A 113 14.85 -6.11 -18.54
CA HIS A 113 14.38 -6.05 -17.16
C HIS A 113 12.96 -5.48 -17.08
N HIS A 114 12.69 -4.40 -17.83
CA HIS A 114 11.35 -3.86 -17.94
C HIS A 114 10.37 -4.87 -18.53
N ALA A 115 10.74 -5.52 -19.65
CA ALA A 115 9.93 -6.55 -20.31
C ALA A 115 9.66 -7.77 -19.40
N THR A 116 10.64 -8.17 -18.58
CA THR A 116 10.48 -9.27 -17.61
C THR A 116 9.37 -8.99 -16.62
N LEU A 117 9.30 -7.77 -16.05
CA LEU A 117 8.21 -7.41 -15.13
C LEU A 117 6.90 -7.16 -15.87
N SER A 118 6.92 -6.54 -17.05
CA SER A 118 5.71 -6.27 -17.85
C SER A 118 5.02 -7.56 -18.30
N ALA A 119 5.77 -8.55 -18.76
CA ALA A 119 5.22 -9.80 -19.28
C ALA A 119 4.45 -10.59 -18.21
N SER A 120 4.82 -10.46 -16.94
CA SER A 120 4.13 -11.12 -15.83
C SER A 120 2.83 -10.42 -15.42
N ASN A 121 2.58 -9.19 -15.91
CA ASN A 121 1.52 -8.29 -15.39
C ASN A 121 0.60 -7.73 -16.49
N VAL A 122 0.43 -8.45 -17.59
CA VAL A 122 -0.50 -8.04 -18.66
C VAL A 122 -1.87 -7.76 -18.04
N ASP A 123 -2.40 -6.55 -18.25
CA ASP A 123 -3.68 -6.03 -17.73
C ASP A 123 -3.74 -5.67 -16.22
N LEU A 124 -2.66 -5.81 -15.44
CA LEU A 124 -2.65 -5.51 -14.00
C LEU A 124 -1.75 -4.34 -13.58
N THR A 125 -1.14 -3.61 -14.52
CA THR A 125 -0.29 -2.44 -14.20
C THR A 125 -1.15 -1.26 -13.77
N ARG A 126 -1.69 -1.33 -12.53
CA ARG A 126 -2.66 -0.38 -11.98
C ARG A 126 -2.41 -0.19 -10.49
N VAL A 127 -3.04 0.85 -9.93
CA VAL A 127 -3.03 1.09 -8.48
C VAL A 127 -4.31 0.52 -7.87
N PHE A 128 -4.14 -0.27 -6.81
CA PHE A 128 -5.24 -0.85 -6.04
C PHE A 128 -5.16 -0.35 -4.59
N GLU A 129 -6.31 -0.05 -4.01
CA GLU A 129 -6.45 0.34 -2.60
C GLU A 129 -7.00 -0.83 -1.79
N VAL A 130 -6.39 -1.11 -0.63
CA VAL A 130 -6.94 -2.09 0.32
C VAL A 130 -8.20 -1.54 0.96
N ARG A 131 -9.30 -2.29 0.84
CA ARG A 131 -10.64 -1.91 1.31
C ARG A 131 -11.07 -2.68 2.53
N HIS A 132 -10.69 -3.94 2.62
CA HIS A 132 -11.07 -4.85 3.70
C HIS A 132 -9.91 -5.77 4.06
N ARG A 133 -9.81 -6.11 5.34
CA ARG A 133 -8.93 -7.14 5.89
C ARG A 133 -9.78 -8.16 6.62
N GLU A 134 -9.67 -9.42 6.27
CA GLU A 134 -10.18 -10.52 7.07
C GLU A 134 -9.10 -10.94 8.07
N GLY A 135 -9.14 -10.33 9.26
CA GLY A 135 -8.21 -10.66 10.35
C GLY A 135 -8.61 -11.97 11.00
N ILE A 136 -7.63 -12.83 11.24
CA ILE A 136 -7.85 -14.16 11.82
C ILE A 136 -6.88 -14.40 12.99
N SER A 137 -7.24 -15.38 13.80
CA SER A 137 -6.37 -15.94 14.82
C SER A 137 -6.19 -17.45 14.62
N SER A 138 -5.14 -18.02 15.19
CA SER A 138 -4.90 -19.49 15.13
C SER A 138 -6.05 -20.33 15.71
N ALA A 139 -6.86 -19.75 16.62
CA ALA A 139 -7.99 -20.41 17.25
C ALA A 139 -9.26 -20.44 16.35
N ASP A 140 -9.30 -19.66 15.29
CA ASP A 140 -10.49 -19.51 14.45
C ASP A 140 -10.73 -20.70 13.52
N GLY A 141 -9.68 -21.47 13.23
CA GLY A 141 -9.79 -22.60 12.30
C GLY A 141 -10.10 -22.12 10.87
N PHE A 142 -9.53 -20.98 10.49
CA PHE A 142 -9.70 -20.37 9.16
C PHE A 142 -9.23 -21.33 8.07
N LYS A 143 -10.02 -21.45 7.02
CA LYS A 143 -9.66 -22.19 5.80
C LYS A 143 -10.10 -21.39 4.57
N MET A 144 -9.11 -20.96 3.79
CA MET A 144 -9.36 -20.36 2.50
C MET A 144 -9.97 -21.38 1.53
N LYS A 145 -10.99 -20.99 0.77
CA LYS A 145 -11.51 -21.81 -0.33
C LYS A 145 -10.41 -22.00 -1.38
N PRO A 146 -10.17 -23.24 -1.88
CA PRO A 146 -9.16 -23.47 -2.91
C PRO A 146 -9.51 -22.78 -4.23
N GLY A 147 -8.48 -22.41 -4.99
CA GLY A 147 -8.62 -21.93 -6.36
C GLY A 147 -8.62 -20.41 -6.53
N TYR A 148 -8.51 -19.62 -5.47
CA TYR A 148 -8.31 -18.18 -5.60
C TYR A 148 -6.84 -17.86 -5.81
N ALA A 149 -6.54 -17.22 -6.95
CA ALA A 149 -5.25 -16.59 -7.18
C ALA A 149 -5.24 -15.14 -6.63
N ASN A 150 -4.04 -14.65 -6.32
CA ASN A 150 -3.88 -13.26 -5.89
C ASN A 150 -4.34 -12.29 -6.99
N LEU A 151 -5.03 -11.22 -6.62
CA LEU A 151 -5.66 -10.23 -7.50
C LEU A 151 -6.78 -10.77 -8.41
N GLN A 152 -7.28 -11.97 -8.15
CA GLN A 152 -8.44 -12.49 -8.85
C GLN A 152 -9.70 -11.68 -8.54
N PRO A 153 -10.54 -11.33 -9.54
CA PRO A 153 -11.83 -10.67 -9.32
C PRO A 153 -12.76 -11.52 -8.47
N VAL A 154 -13.49 -10.88 -7.56
CA VAL A 154 -14.53 -11.50 -6.72
C VAL A 154 -15.75 -10.57 -6.65
N GLN A 155 -16.93 -11.17 -6.47
CA GLN A 155 -18.19 -10.44 -6.36
C GLN A 155 -18.64 -10.33 -4.90
N GLN A 156 -19.30 -9.24 -4.54
CA GLN A 156 -19.93 -9.12 -3.22
C GLN A 156 -20.84 -10.31 -2.93
N GLY A 157 -20.71 -10.91 -1.73
CA GLY A 157 -21.46 -12.08 -1.33
C GLY A 157 -20.86 -13.41 -1.78
N GLU A 158 -19.81 -13.42 -2.59
CA GLU A 158 -19.08 -14.62 -3.00
C GLU A 158 -18.41 -15.28 -1.80
N SER A 159 -18.53 -16.62 -1.69
CA SER A 159 -17.96 -17.40 -0.58
C SER A 159 -16.44 -17.58 -0.79
N LEU A 160 -15.64 -16.98 0.09
CA LEU A 160 -14.18 -16.96 -0.02
C LEU A 160 -13.47 -17.92 0.93
N ALA A 161 -13.99 -18.10 2.14
CA ALA A 161 -13.36 -18.90 3.17
C ALA A 161 -14.38 -19.46 4.15
N HIS A 162 -13.90 -20.26 5.11
CA HIS A 162 -14.68 -20.75 6.24
C HIS A 162 -13.90 -20.50 7.55
N ILE A 163 -14.65 -20.12 8.60
CA ILE A 163 -14.18 -20.11 9.98
C ILE A 163 -15.09 -21.05 10.75
N LYS A 164 -14.57 -22.19 11.21
CA LYS A 164 -15.40 -23.27 11.82
C LYS A 164 -16.54 -23.67 10.87
N ASN A 165 -17.79 -23.40 11.25
CA ASN A 165 -19.00 -23.70 10.47
C ASN A 165 -19.57 -22.48 9.74
N GLU A 166 -18.92 -21.31 9.87
CA GLU A 166 -19.37 -20.08 9.23
C GLU A 166 -18.68 -19.85 7.89
N THR A 167 -19.44 -19.41 6.90
CA THR A 167 -18.93 -19.05 5.58
C THR A 167 -18.59 -17.58 5.55
N ILE A 168 -17.33 -17.28 5.27
CA ILE A 168 -16.83 -15.91 5.07
C ILE A 168 -17.04 -15.52 3.61
N LYS A 169 -17.72 -14.39 3.41
CA LYS A 169 -18.09 -13.90 2.09
C LYS A 169 -17.41 -12.56 1.81
N ALA A 170 -17.18 -12.28 0.52
CA ALA A 170 -16.72 -10.98 0.08
C ALA A 170 -17.71 -9.89 0.51
N VAL A 171 -17.24 -8.90 1.25
CA VAL A 171 -18.05 -7.77 1.76
C VAL A 171 -18.37 -6.75 0.68
N GLU A 172 -17.57 -6.72 -0.38
CA GLU A 172 -17.76 -5.86 -1.56
C GLU A 172 -17.21 -6.55 -2.83
N THR A 173 -17.61 -6.06 -3.99
CA THR A 173 -17.02 -6.45 -5.28
C THR A 173 -15.65 -5.80 -5.43
N GLY A 174 -14.65 -6.60 -5.81
CA GLY A 174 -13.27 -6.16 -5.94
C GLY A 174 -12.35 -7.28 -6.42
N ARG A 175 -11.13 -7.30 -5.87
CA ARG A 175 -10.17 -8.39 -6.09
C ARG A 175 -9.69 -8.92 -4.75
N ILE A 176 -9.57 -10.24 -4.65
CA ILE A 176 -8.95 -10.86 -3.48
C ILE A 176 -7.45 -10.62 -3.51
N PHE A 177 -6.86 -10.32 -2.35
CA PHE A 177 -5.44 -10.01 -2.24
C PHE A 177 -4.83 -10.78 -1.07
N MET A 178 -3.70 -11.43 -1.33
CA MET A 178 -2.95 -12.28 -0.38
C MET A 178 -3.84 -13.34 0.30
N PRO A 179 -4.57 -14.19 -0.45
CA PRO A 179 -5.35 -15.27 0.15
C PRO A 179 -4.43 -16.24 0.88
N LEU A 180 -4.77 -16.56 2.14
CA LEU A 180 -3.94 -17.38 3.02
C LEU A 180 -4.17 -18.86 2.77
N TYR A 181 -3.19 -19.53 2.17
CA TYR A 181 -3.19 -21.00 1.97
C TYR A 181 -2.20 -21.74 2.87
N GLN A 182 -1.38 -21.00 3.64
CA GLN A 182 -0.47 -21.57 4.63
C GLN A 182 -1.12 -21.66 6.01
N GLU A 183 -0.57 -22.48 6.90
CA GLU A 183 -1.13 -22.72 8.23
C GLU A 183 -0.93 -21.55 9.22
N LYS A 184 -0.01 -20.64 8.92
CA LYS A 184 0.36 -19.53 9.83
C LYS A 184 0.09 -18.18 9.16
N GLY A 185 -0.52 -17.29 9.91
CA GLY A 185 -0.80 -15.90 9.52
C GLY A 185 -1.94 -15.33 10.37
N ASP A 186 -1.98 -14.01 10.46
CA ASP A 186 -3.03 -13.27 11.17
C ASP A 186 -4.02 -12.61 10.17
N ASP A 187 -3.76 -12.81 8.87
CA ASP A 187 -4.56 -12.28 7.77
C ASP A 187 -5.07 -13.42 6.90
N GLY A 188 -6.37 -13.63 6.85
CA GLY A 188 -7.01 -14.61 5.98
C GLY A 188 -6.98 -14.20 4.52
N PHE A 189 -7.34 -12.96 4.24
CA PHE A 189 -7.23 -12.30 2.93
C PHE A 189 -7.51 -10.79 3.09
N PHE A 190 -7.18 -10.05 2.04
CA PHE A 190 -7.63 -8.68 1.86
C PHE A 190 -8.55 -8.59 0.64
N LEU A 191 -9.39 -7.55 0.57
CA LEU A 191 -10.05 -7.12 -0.64
C LEU A 191 -9.46 -5.80 -1.09
N VAL A 192 -9.15 -5.70 -2.37
CA VAL A 192 -8.62 -4.49 -2.98
C VAL A 192 -9.51 -4.03 -4.13
N ARG A 193 -9.54 -2.71 -4.36
CA ARG A 193 -10.27 -2.10 -5.45
C ARG A 193 -9.33 -1.23 -6.28
N GLU A 194 -9.50 -1.28 -7.59
CA GLU A 194 -8.77 -0.40 -8.50
C GLU A 194 -9.09 1.07 -8.24
N VAL A 195 -8.05 1.89 -8.16
CA VAL A 195 -8.16 3.35 -8.08
C VAL A 195 -7.98 3.92 -9.47
N SER A 196 -9.01 4.60 -9.99
CA SER A 196 -8.89 5.17 -11.33
C SER A 196 -7.83 6.28 -11.40
N PRO A 197 -7.16 6.47 -12.56
CA PRO A 197 -6.15 7.52 -12.75
C PRO A 197 -6.65 8.92 -12.40
N PHE A 198 -7.94 9.20 -12.63
CA PHE A 198 -8.56 10.47 -12.26
C PHE A 198 -8.47 10.76 -10.75
N TRP A 199 -8.79 9.77 -9.91
CA TRP A 199 -8.72 9.94 -8.46
C TRP A 199 -7.28 10.05 -7.94
N LEU A 200 -6.33 9.34 -8.56
CA LEU A 200 -4.91 9.48 -8.24
C LEU A 200 -4.40 10.88 -8.57
N TRP A 201 -4.75 11.41 -9.73
CA TRP A 201 -4.42 12.75 -10.17
C TRP A 201 -5.05 13.82 -9.25
N LEU A 202 -6.35 13.71 -8.96
CA LEU A 202 -7.04 14.63 -8.06
C LEU A 202 -6.42 14.61 -6.65
N SER A 203 -6.13 13.42 -6.13
CA SER A 203 -5.42 13.25 -4.85
C SER A 203 -4.07 13.98 -4.85
N ALA A 204 -3.29 13.87 -5.93
CA ALA A 204 -2.00 14.55 -6.03
C ALA A 204 -2.14 16.07 -5.98
N ILE A 205 -3.12 16.64 -6.70
CA ILE A 205 -3.41 18.09 -6.67
C ILE A 205 -3.82 18.53 -5.26
N LEU A 206 -4.81 17.86 -4.67
CA LEU A 206 -5.36 18.26 -3.37
C LEU A 206 -4.30 18.20 -2.27
N ARG A 207 -3.43 17.18 -2.27
CA ARG A 207 -2.35 17.03 -1.30
C ARG A 207 -1.24 18.07 -1.51
N THR A 208 -0.86 18.36 -2.77
CA THR A 208 0.17 19.36 -3.10
C THR A 208 -0.27 20.76 -2.70
N TRP A 209 -1.53 21.10 -2.89
CA TRP A 209 -2.08 22.42 -2.57
C TRP A 209 -2.55 22.54 -1.12
N LYS A 210 -2.35 21.52 -0.30
CA LYS A 210 -2.70 21.47 1.13
C LYS A 210 -4.17 21.79 1.41
N PHE A 211 -5.06 21.27 0.56
CA PHE A 211 -6.51 21.42 0.74
C PHE A 211 -7.01 20.81 2.06
N GLU A 212 -6.20 19.96 2.72
CA GLU A 212 -6.52 19.40 4.03
C GLU A 212 -6.80 20.45 5.11
N ASN A 213 -6.27 21.67 4.96
CA ASN A 213 -6.55 22.75 5.91
C ASN A 213 -8.04 23.13 5.94
N LEU A 214 -8.76 22.93 4.82
CA LEU A 214 -10.21 23.14 4.76
C LEU A 214 -10.99 22.12 5.61
N LEU A 215 -10.47 20.91 5.81
CA LEU A 215 -11.11 19.90 6.66
C LEU A 215 -11.26 20.39 8.11
N LYS A 216 -10.31 21.19 8.60
CA LYS A 216 -10.33 21.73 9.96
C LYS A 216 -11.45 22.73 10.20
N LEU A 217 -12.01 23.30 9.13
CA LEU A 217 -13.11 24.25 9.15
C LEU A 217 -14.48 23.57 9.11
N LEU A 218 -14.53 22.25 8.84
CA LEU A 218 -15.77 21.53 8.72
C LEU A 218 -16.39 21.20 10.08
N PRO A 219 -17.72 21.29 10.22
CA PRO A 219 -18.40 20.93 11.46
C PRO A 219 -18.17 19.45 11.76
N GLY A 220 -17.85 19.15 13.04
CA GLY A 220 -17.57 17.79 13.48
C GLY A 220 -16.13 17.31 13.24
N VAL A 221 -15.25 18.16 12.73
CA VAL A 221 -13.82 17.90 12.60
C VAL A 221 -13.04 18.75 13.58
N SER A 222 -12.15 18.15 14.35
CA SER A 222 -11.27 18.84 15.28
C SER A 222 -9.87 18.26 15.23
N THR A 223 -8.87 19.06 15.60
CA THR A 223 -7.49 18.59 15.70
C THR A 223 -7.29 17.90 17.05
N ASP A 224 -6.59 16.76 17.07
CA ASP A 224 -6.21 16.10 18.32
C ASP A 224 -5.28 17.01 19.14
N ARG A 225 -5.51 17.05 20.47
CA ARG A 225 -4.71 17.92 21.37
C ARG A 225 -3.27 17.44 21.53
N ARG A 226 -3.01 16.15 21.30
CA ARG A 226 -1.70 15.50 21.49
C ARG A 226 -0.90 15.42 20.21
N ASP A 227 -1.58 15.45 19.05
CA ASP A 227 -0.95 15.30 17.75
C ASP A 227 -1.62 16.23 16.71
N LYS A 228 -0.90 17.27 16.30
CA LYS A 228 -1.37 18.29 15.34
C LYS A 228 -1.65 17.73 13.94
N HIS A 229 -1.10 16.56 13.63
CA HIS A 229 -1.30 15.87 12.36
C HIS A 229 -2.51 14.94 12.39
N THR A 230 -3.11 14.73 13.57
CA THR A 230 -4.30 13.89 13.75
C THR A 230 -5.56 14.74 13.86
N LEU A 231 -6.58 14.37 13.07
CA LEU A 231 -7.93 14.91 13.17
C LEU A 231 -8.84 13.88 13.84
N VAL A 232 -9.73 14.41 14.68
CA VAL A 232 -10.83 13.66 15.30
C VAL A 232 -12.11 14.04 14.57
N VAL A 233 -12.70 13.09 13.90
CA VAL A 233 -13.93 13.28 13.12
C VAL A 233 -15.10 12.65 13.86
N ASN A 234 -16.10 13.48 14.19
CA ASN A 234 -17.36 13.00 14.77
C ASN A 234 -18.28 12.51 13.65
N LYS A 235 -18.49 11.21 13.55
CA LYS A 235 -19.30 10.57 12.50
C LYS A 235 -20.77 10.98 12.52
N ARG A 236 -21.29 11.40 13.67
CA ARG A 236 -22.69 11.85 13.79
C ARG A 236 -22.91 13.21 13.13
N ILE A 237 -21.91 14.10 13.23
CA ILE A 237 -21.97 15.46 12.68
C ILE A 237 -21.46 15.47 11.23
N ALA A 238 -20.28 14.88 11.00
CA ALA A 238 -19.61 14.85 9.71
C ALA A 238 -20.00 13.62 8.87
N ARG A 239 -21.29 13.30 8.75
CA ARG A 239 -21.82 12.13 8.04
C ARG A 239 -21.45 12.07 6.56
N PHE A 240 -21.19 13.22 5.96
CA PHE A 240 -20.80 13.36 4.55
C PHE A 240 -19.32 13.09 4.29
N LEU A 241 -18.50 13.00 5.35
CA LEU A 241 -17.07 12.71 5.24
C LEU A 241 -16.85 11.19 5.29
N SER A 242 -16.62 10.62 4.15
CA SER A 242 -16.24 9.22 4.03
C SER A 242 -14.73 9.02 4.18
N THR A 243 -14.31 7.79 4.45
CA THR A 243 -12.88 7.41 4.53
C THR A 243 -12.16 7.75 3.22
N GLU A 244 -12.85 7.62 2.08
CA GLU A 244 -12.32 7.92 0.74
C GLU A 244 -11.88 9.38 0.60
N ILE A 245 -12.66 10.32 1.15
CA ILE A 245 -12.29 11.75 1.13
C ILE A 245 -11.01 11.99 1.91
N PHE A 246 -10.85 11.32 3.06
CA PHE A 246 -9.63 11.45 3.86
C PHE A 246 -8.43 10.84 3.17
N HIS A 247 -8.57 9.68 2.52
CA HIS A 247 -7.51 9.06 1.72
C HIS A 247 -7.10 9.94 0.55
N LEU A 248 -8.07 10.56 -0.15
CA LEU A 248 -7.80 11.55 -1.20
C LEU A 248 -6.89 12.69 -0.72
N LEU A 249 -7.05 13.12 0.53
CA LEU A 249 -6.32 14.23 1.14
C LEU A 249 -5.05 13.79 1.89
N GLY A 250 -4.65 12.51 1.81
CA GLY A 250 -3.42 12.00 2.39
C GLY A 250 -3.50 11.62 3.86
N TYR A 251 -4.70 11.50 4.40
CA TYR A 251 -4.90 10.96 5.74
C TYR A 251 -5.02 9.44 5.71
N ARG A 252 -4.57 8.79 6.78
CA ARG A 252 -4.80 7.36 7.05
C ARG A 252 -5.65 7.20 8.31
N THR A 253 -6.41 6.13 8.38
CA THR A 253 -7.16 5.77 9.59
C THR A 253 -6.20 5.25 10.65
N LYS A 254 -6.17 5.91 11.83
CA LYS A 254 -5.37 5.49 12.98
C LYS A 254 -6.19 4.63 13.95
N LYS A 255 -7.44 5.02 14.17
CA LYS A 255 -8.36 4.32 15.07
C LYS A 255 -9.80 4.57 14.67
N ARG A 256 -10.62 3.52 14.74
CA ARG A 256 -12.07 3.61 14.56
C ARG A 256 -12.74 3.36 15.90
N GLU A 257 -13.55 4.30 16.34
CA GLU A 257 -14.44 4.18 17.49
C GLU A 257 -15.89 4.29 17.00
N GLU A 258 -16.86 3.95 17.83
CA GLU A 258 -18.28 3.89 17.42
C GLU A 258 -18.74 5.20 16.76
N ASP A 259 -18.49 6.32 17.41
CA ASP A 259 -18.90 7.67 16.97
C ASP A 259 -17.76 8.54 16.44
N LYS A 260 -16.50 8.08 16.52
CA LYS A 260 -15.32 8.88 16.18
C LYS A 260 -14.40 8.13 15.25
N LEU A 261 -13.80 8.87 14.34
CA LEU A 261 -12.72 8.41 13.48
C LEU A 261 -11.49 9.27 13.76
N LEU A 262 -10.40 8.65 14.18
CA LEU A 262 -9.10 9.29 14.29
C LEU A 262 -8.33 9.03 13.00
N ILE A 263 -7.97 10.10 12.33
CA ILE A 263 -7.22 10.06 11.07
C ILE A 263 -5.95 10.89 11.22
N THR A 264 -4.85 10.36 10.75
CA THR A 264 -3.54 11.01 10.84
C THR A 264 -3.01 11.29 9.46
N ARG A 265 -2.52 12.51 9.24
CA ARG A 265 -1.81 12.88 8.02
C ARG A 265 -0.36 12.41 8.08
N ARG A 266 0.14 11.99 6.93
CA ARG A 266 1.56 11.66 6.77
C ARG A 266 2.38 12.95 6.67
N GLU A 267 3.39 13.12 7.52
CA GLU A 267 4.20 14.35 7.58
C GLU A 267 4.97 14.60 6.27
N PHE A 268 5.51 13.53 5.68
CA PHE A 268 6.35 13.57 4.49
C PHE A 268 5.61 13.10 3.22
N ASP A 269 4.32 13.45 3.10
CA ASP A 269 3.48 13.01 1.97
C ASP A 269 4.01 13.46 0.60
N VAL A 270 4.48 14.72 0.51
CA VAL A 270 4.83 15.36 -0.77
C VAL A 270 6.34 15.55 -0.94
N ARG A 271 7.10 15.61 0.16
CA ARG A 271 8.54 15.93 0.14
C ARG A 271 9.29 15.07 1.14
N GLY A 272 10.28 14.32 0.66
CA GLY A 272 11.26 13.67 1.53
C GLY A 272 12.19 14.68 2.21
N ILE A 273 12.98 14.21 3.18
CA ILE A 273 13.93 15.01 3.96
C ILE A 273 14.95 15.74 3.06
N ALA A 274 15.39 15.12 1.96
CA ALA A 274 16.43 15.63 1.08
C ALA A 274 16.07 16.92 0.30
N LYS A 275 14.83 17.42 0.35
CA LYS A 275 14.40 18.67 -0.30
C LYS A 275 14.18 19.83 0.69
N LYS A 276 14.69 19.74 1.91
CA LYS A 276 14.83 20.89 2.82
C LYS A 276 16.18 21.56 2.59
N GLN A 277 16.35 22.17 1.43
CA GLN A 277 17.34 23.24 1.20
C GLN A 277 16.60 24.55 0.99
#